data_852a3b96b372c801228db430513a6d8a
#
_entry.id   852a3b96b372c801228db430513a6d8a
#
_cell.length_a   1.000
_cell.length_b   1.000
_cell.length_c   1.000
_cell.angle_alpha   90.00
_cell.angle_beta   90.00
_cell.angle_gamma   90.00
#
_symmetry.space_group_name_H-M   'P 1'
#
loop_
_entity.id
_entity.type
_entity.pdbx_description
1 polymer ?
#
loop_
_entity_poly.entity_id
_entity_poly.type
_entity_poly.pdbx_seq_one_letter_code
_entity_poly.pdbx_strand_id
1 'polypeptide(L)'
;MKNGKAEGGVVLCLGRIYCDFIFTGLERMPQLGRELFAQDLELAAGGGAFITAAHAVALGRRAALVARLGTDALSRALEPQIAAAGVELAFLDRHPSAGPQVTVVMVEGDERAFLSRRVDRACPETLAQALAFPAACHLHIAEYATLAEMPDLVRLAKARGLTVSLDPSWDETLIRDPEFLDRCAGIDLFLPNWEEAHALTGRAEPRSALQALAERFPAVALKLGAAGGMVSMGGASHAVAAPKVRVVDTTGAGDAFNAGFLDGWLDGASPRACLAAAVAAGARSVQAAGGASALARASENGAEQAQPSPETAAVKG
;
A
#
# COMPACT_ATOMS: atom_id res chain seq x y z
N MET A 1 -23.20 12.77 -3.22
CA MET A 1 -22.31 13.08 -4.34
C MET A 1 -21.21 12.02 -4.40
N LYS A 2 -21.48 10.83 -4.99
CA LYS A 2 -20.53 9.69 -5.10
C LYS A 2 -20.25 9.25 -6.55
N ASN A 3 -20.77 9.93 -7.56
CA ASN A 3 -20.77 9.44 -8.95
C ASN A 3 -19.66 9.97 -9.86
N GLY A 4 -18.75 10.86 -9.42
CA GLY A 4 -17.73 11.43 -10.31
C GLY A 4 -16.42 10.62 -10.38
N LYS A 5 -16.07 9.87 -9.34
CA LYS A 5 -14.77 9.15 -9.28
C LYS A 5 -14.75 7.83 -10.06
N ALA A 6 -15.90 7.19 -10.27
CA ALA A 6 -16.00 5.94 -11.03
C ALA A 6 -15.75 6.14 -12.54
N GLU A 7 -15.86 7.38 -13.06
CA GLU A 7 -15.54 7.75 -14.45
C GLU A 7 -14.04 8.09 -14.64
N GLY A 8 -13.28 8.19 -13.56
CA GLY A 8 -11.83 8.42 -13.59
C GLY A 8 -11.03 7.21 -14.10
N GLY A 9 -9.79 7.45 -14.55
CA GLY A 9 -8.89 6.40 -15.00
C GLY A 9 -8.58 5.37 -13.91
N VAL A 10 -8.07 4.21 -14.32
CA VAL A 10 -7.67 3.10 -13.44
C VAL A 10 -6.24 3.31 -12.93
N VAL A 11 -6.03 3.18 -11.63
CA VAL A 11 -4.71 3.11 -11.01
C VAL A 11 -4.21 1.68 -11.09
N LEU A 12 -3.09 1.45 -11.76
CA LEU A 12 -2.39 0.16 -11.78
C LEU A 12 -1.48 0.10 -10.54
N CYS A 13 -1.69 -0.87 -9.66
CA CYS A 13 -0.84 -1.11 -8.49
C CYS A 13 0.03 -2.33 -8.76
N LEU A 14 1.35 -2.10 -8.93
CA LEU A 14 2.32 -3.14 -9.28
C LEU A 14 3.21 -3.47 -8.09
N GLY A 15 3.34 -4.75 -7.79
CA GLY A 15 4.22 -5.28 -6.74
C GLY A 15 3.84 -6.69 -6.34
N ARG A 16 4.45 -7.17 -5.26
CA ARG A 16 4.20 -8.51 -4.72
C ARG A 16 2.98 -8.55 -3.82
N ILE A 17 2.33 -9.72 -3.78
CA ILE A 17 1.30 -10.07 -2.81
C ILE A 17 1.94 -11.01 -1.80
N TYR A 18 1.75 -10.74 -0.51
CA TYR A 18 2.22 -11.58 0.57
C TYR A 18 1.07 -12.23 1.32
N CYS A 19 1.33 -13.44 1.81
CA CYS A 19 0.53 -14.10 2.82
C CYS A 19 1.11 -13.70 4.18
N ASP A 20 0.43 -12.79 4.87
CA ASP A 20 0.90 -12.27 6.16
C ASP A 20 0.35 -13.14 7.29
N PHE A 21 1.24 -13.76 8.06
CA PHE A 21 0.95 -14.48 9.31
C PHE A 21 1.17 -13.51 10.46
N ILE A 22 0.11 -12.94 10.99
CA ILE A 22 0.17 -11.89 12.02
C ILE A 22 -0.03 -12.52 13.38
N PHE A 23 1.06 -12.71 14.13
CA PHE A 23 1.04 -13.20 15.51
C PHE A 23 0.90 -12.01 16.46
N THR A 24 -0.15 -12.04 17.30
CA THR A 24 -0.42 -10.98 18.30
C THR A 24 -0.45 -11.52 19.72
N GLY A 25 -0.34 -10.61 20.69
CA GLY A 25 -0.35 -10.97 22.11
C GLY A 25 0.92 -11.70 22.55
N LEU A 26 2.05 -11.38 21.93
CA LEU A 26 3.35 -11.85 22.38
C LEU A 26 3.78 -11.11 23.65
N GLU A 27 4.26 -11.86 24.65
CA GLU A 27 4.84 -11.28 25.89
C GLU A 27 6.23 -10.67 25.64
N ARG A 28 6.92 -11.15 24.63
CA ARG A 28 8.28 -10.73 24.21
C ARG A 28 8.57 -11.21 22.80
N MET A 29 9.61 -10.69 22.16
CA MET A 29 10.12 -11.25 20.91
C MET A 29 10.75 -12.63 21.10
N PRO A 30 10.69 -13.51 20.08
CA PRO A 30 11.32 -14.84 20.12
C PRO A 30 12.81 -14.79 20.44
N GLN A 31 13.28 -15.79 21.18
CA GLN A 31 14.69 -15.98 21.51
C GLN A 31 15.18 -17.33 20.99
N LEU A 32 16.43 -17.39 20.54
CA LEU A 32 17.03 -18.61 20.05
C LEU A 32 16.93 -19.74 21.08
N GLY A 33 16.48 -20.93 20.61
CA GLY A 33 16.37 -22.13 21.42
C GLY A 33 15.22 -22.13 22.43
N ARG A 34 14.30 -21.17 22.36
CA ARG A 34 13.13 -21.10 23.27
C ARG A 34 11.83 -20.98 22.48
N GLU A 35 10.85 -21.79 22.84
CA GLU A 35 9.49 -21.69 22.36
C GLU A 35 8.76 -20.51 23.00
N LEU A 36 7.91 -19.84 22.22
CA LEU A 36 7.05 -18.76 22.66
C LEU A 36 5.68 -18.96 22.01
N PHE A 37 4.63 -18.77 22.79
CA PHE A 37 3.25 -18.87 22.31
C PHE A 37 2.65 -17.49 22.13
N ALA A 38 2.08 -17.26 20.95
CA ALA A 38 1.24 -16.09 20.68
C ALA A 38 -0.17 -16.37 21.20
N GLN A 39 -0.92 -15.29 21.49
CA GLN A 39 -2.32 -15.43 21.92
C GLN A 39 -3.24 -15.63 20.72
N ASP A 40 -2.90 -15.03 19.56
CA ASP A 40 -3.73 -15.10 18.36
C ASP A 40 -2.88 -15.10 17.09
N LEU A 41 -3.50 -15.59 16.00
CA LEU A 41 -2.93 -15.64 14.65
C LEU A 41 -3.98 -15.23 13.63
N GLU A 42 -3.69 -14.20 12.85
CA GLU A 42 -4.48 -13.82 11.68
C GLU A 42 -3.71 -14.13 10.38
N LEU A 43 -4.41 -14.67 9.38
CA LEU A 43 -3.92 -14.83 8.03
C LEU A 43 -4.52 -13.73 7.15
N ALA A 44 -3.68 -12.84 6.63
CA ALA A 44 -4.12 -11.70 5.84
C ALA A 44 -3.45 -11.66 4.46
N ALA A 45 -4.19 -11.17 3.48
CA ALA A 45 -3.60 -10.75 2.21
C ALA A 45 -2.84 -9.44 2.43
N GLY A 46 -1.55 -9.46 2.16
CA GLY A 46 -0.62 -8.35 2.33
C GLY A 46 0.09 -7.98 1.04
N GLY A 47 1.06 -7.09 1.19
CA GLY A 47 1.86 -6.53 0.10
C GLY A 47 1.34 -5.17 -0.37
N GLY A 48 2.29 -4.21 -0.53
CA GLY A 48 1.97 -2.80 -0.75
C GLY A 48 1.09 -2.56 -1.98
N ALA A 49 1.26 -3.34 -3.05
CA ALA A 49 0.44 -3.22 -4.25
C ALA A 49 -1.04 -3.55 -3.97
N PHE A 50 -1.30 -4.64 -3.26
CA PHE A 50 -2.66 -5.05 -2.92
C PHE A 50 -3.30 -4.09 -1.92
N ILE A 51 -2.59 -3.74 -0.85
CA ILE A 51 -3.11 -2.87 0.21
C ILE A 51 -3.41 -1.47 -0.35
N THR A 52 -2.50 -0.89 -1.14
CA THR A 52 -2.75 0.41 -1.80
C THR A 52 -3.95 0.35 -2.74
N ALA A 53 -4.08 -0.72 -3.56
CA ALA A 53 -5.21 -0.89 -4.46
C ALA A 53 -6.54 -1.00 -3.70
N ALA A 54 -6.61 -1.80 -2.63
CA ALA A 54 -7.78 -1.98 -1.80
C ALA A 54 -8.23 -0.66 -1.14
N HIS A 55 -7.28 0.11 -0.58
CA HIS A 55 -7.56 1.44 -0.03
C HIS A 55 -8.03 2.45 -1.10
N ALA A 56 -7.45 2.41 -2.31
CA ALA A 56 -7.91 3.25 -3.42
C ALA A 56 -9.36 2.93 -3.81
N VAL A 57 -9.73 1.65 -3.87
CA VAL A 57 -11.12 1.22 -4.12
C VAL A 57 -12.05 1.68 -3.00
N ALA A 58 -11.65 1.56 -1.75
CA ALA A 58 -12.43 2.05 -0.60
C ALA A 58 -12.65 3.57 -0.62
N LEU A 59 -11.76 4.33 -1.25
CA LEU A 59 -11.91 5.77 -1.49
C LEU A 59 -12.78 6.09 -2.73
N GLY A 60 -13.26 5.05 -3.44
CA GLY A 60 -14.13 5.17 -4.62
C GLY A 60 -13.39 5.29 -5.95
N ARG A 61 -12.07 5.03 -5.98
CA ARG A 61 -11.25 5.04 -7.18
C ARG A 61 -11.16 3.64 -7.80
N ARG A 62 -11.14 3.53 -9.10
CA ARG A 62 -10.85 2.27 -9.78
C ARG A 62 -9.37 1.95 -9.65
N ALA A 63 -9.06 0.74 -9.21
CA ALA A 63 -7.69 0.24 -9.11
C ALA A 63 -7.59 -1.19 -9.62
N ALA A 64 -6.51 -1.51 -10.32
CA ALA A 64 -6.21 -2.84 -10.81
C ALA A 64 -4.91 -3.36 -10.20
N LEU A 65 -4.92 -4.60 -9.76
CA LEU A 65 -3.76 -5.28 -9.21
C LEU A 65 -2.93 -5.89 -10.34
N VAL A 66 -1.69 -5.44 -10.49
CA VAL A 66 -0.72 -5.94 -11.45
C VAL A 66 0.33 -6.72 -10.66
N ALA A 67 0.12 -8.00 -10.49
CA ALA A 67 0.89 -8.81 -9.57
C ALA A 67 0.95 -10.28 -9.99
N ARG A 68 1.84 -11.04 -9.37
CA ARG A 68 1.88 -12.49 -9.48
C ARG A 68 1.37 -13.12 -8.18
N LEU A 69 0.59 -14.17 -8.31
CA LEU A 69 0.06 -14.97 -7.20
C LEU A 69 0.43 -16.44 -7.40
N GLY A 70 0.90 -17.10 -6.36
CA GLY A 70 1.19 -18.54 -6.39
C GLY A 70 -0.07 -19.39 -6.62
N THR A 71 0.15 -20.66 -6.97
CA THR A 71 -0.93 -21.65 -7.05
C THR A 71 -0.86 -22.67 -5.91
N ASP A 72 -0.03 -22.41 -4.90
CA ASP A 72 0.07 -23.18 -3.67
C ASP A 72 -1.13 -22.93 -2.72
N ALA A 73 -1.21 -23.70 -1.63
CA ALA A 73 -2.33 -23.63 -0.71
C ALA A 73 -2.48 -22.27 0.00
N LEU A 74 -1.35 -21.63 0.36
CA LEU A 74 -1.37 -20.32 1.03
C LEU A 74 -1.82 -19.23 0.06
N SER A 75 -1.27 -19.22 -1.15
CA SER A 75 -1.69 -18.24 -2.18
C SER A 75 -3.19 -18.36 -2.51
N ARG A 76 -3.72 -19.61 -2.61
CA ARG A 76 -5.17 -19.81 -2.80
C ARG A 76 -6.02 -19.37 -1.61
N ALA A 77 -5.52 -19.48 -0.39
CA ALA A 77 -6.23 -19.01 0.81
C ALA A 77 -6.44 -17.48 0.83
N LEU A 78 -5.63 -16.71 0.09
CA LEU A 78 -5.77 -15.25 -0.01
C LEU A 78 -6.82 -14.82 -1.04
N GLU A 79 -7.16 -15.66 -2.03
CA GLU A 79 -8.05 -15.26 -3.14
C GLU A 79 -9.40 -14.68 -2.69
N PRO A 80 -10.09 -15.22 -1.67
CA PRO A 80 -11.34 -14.64 -1.19
C PRO A 80 -11.16 -13.20 -0.66
N GLN A 81 -10.08 -12.95 0.08
CA GLN A 81 -9.80 -11.61 0.62
C GLN A 81 -9.48 -10.61 -0.50
N ILE A 82 -8.65 -11.04 -1.47
CA ILE A 82 -8.30 -10.22 -2.63
C ILE A 82 -9.55 -9.88 -3.46
N ALA A 83 -10.41 -10.85 -3.69
CA ALA A 83 -11.66 -10.66 -4.43
C ALA A 83 -12.64 -9.72 -3.69
N ALA A 84 -12.76 -9.88 -2.36
CA ALA A 84 -13.64 -9.06 -1.52
C ALA A 84 -13.24 -7.58 -1.48
N ALA A 85 -11.96 -7.26 -1.74
CA ALA A 85 -11.47 -5.88 -1.77
C ALA A 85 -11.99 -5.07 -2.97
N GLY A 86 -12.64 -5.70 -3.97
CA GLY A 86 -13.22 -5.02 -5.13
C GLY A 86 -12.18 -4.47 -6.12
N VAL A 87 -10.93 -4.92 -6.02
CA VAL A 87 -9.84 -4.54 -6.93
C VAL A 87 -9.99 -5.28 -8.26
N GLU A 88 -9.71 -4.62 -9.39
CA GLU A 88 -9.72 -5.26 -10.72
C GLU A 88 -8.59 -6.28 -10.82
N LEU A 89 -8.90 -7.55 -11.11
CA LEU A 89 -7.95 -8.68 -11.13
C LEU A 89 -7.57 -9.16 -12.54
N ALA A 90 -7.91 -8.39 -13.58
CA ALA A 90 -7.62 -8.76 -14.96
C ALA A 90 -6.12 -8.94 -15.26
N PHE A 91 -5.25 -8.31 -14.45
CA PHE A 91 -3.81 -8.36 -14.60
C PHE A 91 -3.10 -9.17 -13.51
N LEU A 92 -3.86 -9.94 -12.73
CA LEU A 92 -3.31 -10.89 -11.76
C LEU A 92 -2.85 -12.17 -12.48
N ASP A 93 -1.53 -12.39 -12.51
CA ASP A 93 -0.91 -13.59 -13.10
C ASP A 93 -0.78 -14.70 -12.06
N ARG A 94 -1.46 -15.83 -12.28
CA ARG A 94 -1.36 -17.00 -11.42
C ARG A 94 -0.33 -17.97 -11.96
N HIS A 95 0.79 -18.12 -11.22
CA HIS A 95 1.90 -18.95 -11.67
C HIS A 95 2.49 -19.78 -10.53
N PRO A 96 2.84 -21.08 -10.77
CA PRO A 96 3.40 -21.95 -9.70
C PRO A 96 4.68 -21.42 -9.06
N SER A 97 5.52 -20.68 -9.82
CA SER A 97 6.76 -20.11 -9.28
C SER A 97 6.55 -18.83 -8.48
N ALA A 98 5.33 -18.27 -8.44
CA ALA A 98 5.06 -17.00 -7.77
C ALA A 98 4.73 -17.13 -6.27
N GLY A 99 4.76 -18.32 -5.71
CA GLY A 99 4.38 -18.52 -4.31
C GLY A 99 5.08 -19.70 -3.63
N PRO A 100 4.85 -19.88 -2.32
CA PRO A 100 4.21 -18.86 -1.46
C PRO A 100 5.14 -17.69 -1.15
N GLN A 101 4.63 -16.45 -1.31
CA GLN A 101 5.22 -15.25 -0.72
C GLN A 101 4.67 -15.11 0.68
N VAL A 102 5.51 -15.03 1.69
CA VAL A 102 5.08 -15.09 3.09
C VAL A 102 5.78 -14.00 3.88
N THR A 103 5.04 -13.34 4.75
CA THR A 103 5.60 -12.53 5.83
C THR A 103 5.04 -13.02 7.16
N VAL A 104 5.93 -13.33 8.10
CA VAL A 104 5.58 -13.50 9.51
C VAL A 104 5.72 -12.15 10.18
N VAL A 105 4.62 -11.65 10.74
CA VAL A 105 4.56 -10.40 11.50
C VAL A 105 4.42 -10.78 12.97
N MET A 106 5.36 -10.35 13.80
CA MET A 106 5.35 -10.58 15.24
C MET A 106 5.12 -9.25 15.95
N VAL A 107 4.06 -9.18 16.78
CA VAL A 107 3.65 -7.96 17.46
C VAL A 107 3.88 -8.10 18.97
N GLU A 108 4.72 -7.22 19.55
CA GLU A 108 4.99 -7.09 20.97
C GLU A 108 4.66 -5.66 21.42
N GLY A 109 3.53 -5.44 22.09
CA GLY A 109 3.06 -4.09 22.42
C GLY A 109 2.89 -3.22 21.18
N ASP A 110 3.65 -2.12 21.11
CA ASP A 110 3.65 -1.20 19.96
C ASP A 110 4.76 -1.52 18.94
N GLU A 111 5.62 -2.51 19.21
CA GLU A 111 6.76 -2.89 18.39
C GLU A 111 6.43 -4.09 17.49
N ARG A 112 7.19 -4.23 16.39
CA ARG A 112 7.03 -5.33 15.44
C ARG A 112 8.35 -5.81 14.88
N ALA A 113 8.34 -7.10 14.56
CA ALA A 113 9.37 -7.72 13.73
C ALA A 113 8.74 -8.42 12.54
N PHE A 114 9.46 -8.45 11.44
CA PHE A 114 9.03 -9.06 10.19
C PHE A 114 10.06 -10.08 9.74
N LEU A 115 9.56 -11.24 9.29
CA LEU A 115 10.37 -12.24 8.61
C LEU A 115 9.68 -12.58 7.29
N SER A 116 10.26 -12.14 6.18
CA SER A 116 9.66 -12.28 4.86
C SER A 116 10.44 -13.25 3.99
N ARG A 117 9.71 -14.06 3.21
CA ARG A 117 10.23 -14.84 2.09
C ARG A 117 9.80 -14.20 0.79
N ARG A 118 10.77 -13.68 0.05
CA ARG A 118 10.56 -13.18 -1.32
C ARG A 118 10.82 -14.29 -2.32
N VAL A 119 9.91 -14.49 -3.28
CA VAL A 119 9.96 -15.53 -4.29
C VAL A 119 9.89 -14.90 -5.67
N ASP A 120 10.76 -15.34 -6.58
CA ASP A 120 10.75 -14.98 -7.99
C ASP A 120 10.63 -13.45 -8.26
N ARG A 121 10.34 -13.08 -9.48
CA ARG A 121 10.12 -11.68 -9.90
C ARG A 121 8.73 -11.17 -9.52
N ALA A 122 8.59 -9.85 -9.34
CA ALA A 122 7.32 -9.19 -9.07
C ALA A 122 6.47 -9.02 -10.34
N CYS A 123 7.12 -8.68 -11.47
CA CYS A 123 6.43 -8.33 -12.71
C CYS A 123 5.71 -9.53 -13.32
N PRO A 124 4.37 -9.45 -13.52
CA PRO A 124 3.58 -10.50 -14.15
C PRO A 124 3.75 -10.48 -15.68
N GLU A 125 3.41 -11.59 -16.33
CA GLU A 125 3.37 -11.66 -17.80
C GLU A 125 2.30 -10.74 -18.40
N THR A 126 1.29 -10.40 -17.63
CA THR A 126 0.20 -9.45 -17.99
C THR A 126 0.63 -7.98 -17.96
N LEU A 127 1.87 -7.65 -17.52
CA LEU A 127 2.32 -6.25 -17.36
C LEU A 127 2.16 -5.42 -18.64
N ALA A 128 2.54 -5.97 -19.80
CA ALA A 128 2.41 -5.24 -21.07
C ALA A 128 0.95 -4.92 -21.42
N GLN A 129 0.02 -5.82 -21.07
CA GLN A 129 -1.42 -5.61 -21.24
C GLN A 129 -1.93 -4.56 -20.25
N ALA A 130 -1.47 -4.60 -19.00
CA ALA A 130 -1.83 -3.62 -17.98
C ALA A 130 -1.40 -2.20 -18.39
N LEU A 131 -0.15 -2.02 -18.82
CA LEU A 131 0.37 -0.73 -19.29
C LEU A 131 -0.33 -0.22 -20.56
N ALA A 132 -0.87 -1.13 -21.38
CA ALA A 132 -1.62 -0.79 -22.60
C ALA A 132 -3.14 -0.65 -22.36
N PHE A 133 -3.61 -0.82 -21.11
CA PHE A 133 -5.04 -0.75 -20.80
C PHE A 133 -5.57 0.67 -21.03
N PRO A 134 -6.57 0.88 -21.91
CA PRO A 134 -6.98 2.22 -22.31
C PRO A 134 -7.48 3.10 -21.16
N ALA A 135 -8.02 2.49 -20.12
CA ALA A 135 -8.48 3.20 -18.93
C ALA A 135 -7.38 3.46 -17.91
N ALA A 136 -6.15 2.92 -18.05
CA ALA A 136 -5.07 3.18 -17.14
C ALA A 136 -4.64 4.65 -17.21
N CYS A 137 -4.45 5.28 -16.05
CA CYS A 137 -3.99 6.67 -15.96
C CYS A 137 -2.72 6.83 -15.13
N HIS A 138 -2.44 5.86 -14.26
CA HIS A 138 -1.34 5.92 -13.30
C HIS A 138 -0.79 4.53 -13.01
N LEU A 139 0.53 4.43 -12.82
CA LEU A 139 1.22 3.25 -12.32
C LEU A 139 1.79 3.56 -10.93
N HIS A 140 1.30 2.88 -9.90
CA HIS A 140 1.91 2.86 -8.58
C HIS A 140 2.82 1.63 -8.45
N ILE A 141 4.11 1.85 -8.22
CA ILE A 141 5.11 0.81 -7.94
C ILE A 141 5.25 0.74 -6.41
N ALA A 142 4.87 -0.39 -5.83
CA ALA A 142 4.74 -0.52 -4.38
C ALA A 142 6.05 -0.90 -3.65
N GLU A 143 7.13 -1.15 -4.40
CA GLU A 143 8.45 -1.47 -3.85
C GLU A 143 9.55 -1.20 -4.87
N TYR A 144 10.69 -0.67 -4.42
CA TYR A 144 11.85 -0.44 -5.30
C TYR A 144 12.41 -1.75 -5.87
N ALA A 145 12.29 -2.87 -5.16
CA ALA A 145 12.73 -4.17 -5.65
C ALA A 145 12.13 -4.51 -7.02
N THR A 146 10.86 -4.17 -7.25
CA THR A 146 10.19 -4.34 -8.57
C THR A 146 10.84 -3.49 -9.65
N LEU A 147 11.21 -2.25 -9.33
CA LEU A 147 11.89 -1.37 -10.27
C LEU A 147 13.34 -1.83 -10.55
N ALA A 148 14.03 -2.33 -9.52
CA ALA A 148 15.38 -2.90 -9.68
C ALA A 148 15.38 -4.16 -10.58
N GLU A 149 14.33 -4.98 -10.50
CA GLU A 149 14.14 -6.15 -11.38
C GLU A 149 13.82 -5.76 -12.84
N MET A 150 13.19 -4.59 -13.05
CA MET A 150 12.78 -4.08 -14.35
C MET A 150 13.13 -2.59 -14.53
N PRO A 151 14.39 -2.25 -14.80
CA PRO A 151 14.85 -0.86 -14.88
C PRO A 151 14.14 0.00 -15.94
N ASP A 152 13.61 -0.62 -16.99
CA ASP A 152 12.84 0.06 -18.04
C ASP A 152 11.39 0.39 -17.67
N LEU A 153 10.90 -0.05 -16.52
CA LEU A 153 9.48 0.02 -16.14
C LEU A 153 8.91 1.44 -16.21
N VAL A 154 9.62 2.41 -15.64
CA VAL A 154 9.19 3.82 -15.66
C VAL A 154 9.09 4.33 -17.09
N ARG A 155 10.12 4.07 -17.93
CA ARG A 155 10.14 4.47 -19.34
C ARG A 155 8.97 3.86 -20.13
N LEU A 156 8.66 2.58 -19.88
CA LEU A 156 7.55 1.87 -20.54
C LEU A 156 6.19 2.45 -20.13
N ALA A 157 6.00 2.76 -18.84
CA ALA A 157 4.77 3.40 -18.36
C ALA A 157 4.60 4.82 -18.94
N LYS A 158 5.65 5.62 -18.92
CA LYS A 158 5.65 6.98 -19.50
C LYS A 158 5.36 6.97 -21.00
N ALA A 159 5.88 5.99 -21.76
CA ALA A 159 5.59 5.82 -23.17
C ALA A 159 4.12 5.51 -23.47
N ARG A 160 3.35 5.09 -22.46
CA ARG A 160 1.89 4.89 -22.52
C ARG A 160 1.10 6.08 -21.97
N GLY A 161 1.77 7.18 -21.64
CA GLY A 161 1.13 8.38 -21.10
C GLY A 161 0.76 8.27 -19.60
N LEU A 162 1.20 7.23 -18.90
CA LEU A 162 0.92 7.06 -17.48
C LEU A 162 1.79 8.00 -16.65
N THR A 163 1.24 8.54 -15.58
CA THR A 163 2.04 9.05 -14.47
C THR A 163 2.51 7.88 -13.59
N VAL A 164 3.62 8.06 -12.87
CA VAL A 164 4.24 6.98 -12.09
C VAL A 164 4.55 7.44 -10.67
N SER A 165 4.14 6.65 -9.69
CA SER A 165 4.57 6.80 -8.28
C SER A 165 5.36 5.60 -7.79
N LEU A 166 6.25 5.83 -6.83
CA LEU A 166 7.04 4.80 -6.18
C LEU A 166 6.97 4.95 -4.65
N ASP A 167 6.61 3.86 -3.98
CA ASP A 167 6.94 3.62 -2.58
C ASP A 167 8.26 2.83 -2.54
N PRO A 168 9.34 3.31 -1.88
CA PRO A 168 10.60 2.58 -1.83
C PRO A 168 10.44 1.19 -1.22
N SER A 169 9.68 1.08 -0.16
CA SER A 169 9.59 -0.09 0.71
C SER A 169 10.97 -0.52 1.23
N TRP A 170 11.09 -0.73 2.55
CA TRP A 170 12.39 -1.02 3.15
C TRP A 170 12.97 -2.35 2.67
N ASP A 171 14.15 -2.29 2.10
CA ASP A 171 15.02 -3.43 1.84
C ASP A 171 16.45 -2.99 2.16
N GLU A 172 17.06 -3.59 3.18
CA GLU A 172 18.37 -3.18 3.72
C GLU A 172 19.46 -3.10 2.64
N THR A 173 19.43 -4.00 1.67
CA THR A 173 20.42 -4.03 0.60
C THR A 173 20.09 -3.02 -0.50
N LEU A 174 18.84 -2.98 -0.92
CA LEU A 174 18.41 -2.17 -2.06
C LEU A 174 18.32 -0.69 -1.72
N ILE A 175 17.95 -0.32 -0.49
CA ILE A 175 17.87 1.10 -0.08
C ILE A 175 19.25 1.78 -0.07
N ARG A 176 20.34 0.99 0.01
CA ARG A 176 21.73 1.45 -0.02
C ARG A 176 22.38 1.34 -1.41
N ASP A 177 21.63 0.91 -2.43
CA ASP A 177 22.12 0.88 -3.80
C ASP A 177 22.52 2.30 -4.25
N PRO A 178 23.78 2.56 -4.61
CA PRO A 178 24.21 3.89 -5.05
C PRO A 178 23.49 4.37 -6.32
N GLU A 179 22.94 3.47 -7.12
CA GLU A 179 22.16 3.79 -8.32
C GLU A 179 20.66 3.98 -8.03
N PHE A 180 20.21 3.82 -6.78
CA PHE A 180 18.79 3.88 -6.42
C PHE A 180 18.09 5.11 -6.99
N LEU A 181 18.59 6.30 -6.67
CA LEU A 181 17.97 7.55 -7.12
C LEU A 181 18.05 7.75 -8.63
N ASP A 182 19.09 7.27 -9.29
CA ASP A 182 19.23 7.37 -10.73
C ASP A 182 18.28 6.42 -11.47
N ARG A 183 18.06 5.22 -10.94
CA ARG A 183 17.06 4.28 -11.45
C ARG A 183 15.61 4.76 -11.25
N CYS A 184 15.38 5.67 -10.30
CA CYS A 184 14.09 6.32 -10.08
C CYS A 184 13.82 7.49 -11.04
N ALA A 185 14.68 7.74 -12.04
CA ALA A 185 14.46 8.82 -12.98
C ALA A 185 13.12 8.71 -13.72
N GLY A 186 12.36 9.81 -13.78
CA GLY A 186 11.03 9.85 -14.43
C GLY A 186 9.86 9.50 -13.52
N ILE A 187 10.08 9.16 -12.25
CA ILE A 187 9.02 9.05 -11.23
C ILE A 187 8.41 10.43 -11.00
N ASP A 188 7.08 10.54 -11.04
CA ASP A 188 6.34 11.78 -10.82
C ASP A 188 6.06 12.06 -9.34
N LEU A 189 5.87 10.99 -8.56
CA LEU A 189 5.56 11.07 -7.13
C LEU A 189 6.34 10.01 -6.35
N PHE A 190 7.13 10.44 -5.38
CA PHE A 190 7.94 9.60 -4.51
C PHE A 190 7.37 9.60 -3.09
N LEU A 191 7.17 8.41 -2.48
CA LEU A 191 6.37 8.20 -1.27
C LEU A 191 7.16 7.49 -0.15
N PRO A 192 8.33 8.01 0.27
CA PRO A 192 9.13 7.35 1.30
C PRO A 192 8.56 7.55 2.71
N ASN A 193 8.93 6.66 3.63
CA ASN A 193 8.87 6.93 5.05
C ASN A 193 10.15 7.66 5.54
N TRP A 194 10.18 8.04 6.83
CA TRP A 194 11.32 8.76 7.38
C TRP A 194 12.62 7.95 7.34
N GLU A 195 12.56 6.67 7.69
CA GLU A 195 13.73 5.79 7.72
C GLU A 195 14.34 5.64 6.31
N GLU A 196 13.51 5.43 5.31
CA GLU A 196 13.89 5.36 3.90
C GLU A 196 14.49 6.69 3.40
N ALA A 197 13.83 7.81 3.71
CA ALA A 197 14.33 9.14 3.32
C ALA A 197 15.68 9.46 3.98
N HIS A 198 15.86 9.08 5.26
CA HIS A 198 17.12 9.21 5.96
C HIS A 198 18.21 8.37 5.32
N ALA A 199 17.93 7.09 5.02
CA ALA A 199 18.88 6.19 4.38
C ALA A 199 19.33 6.68 3.00
N LEU A 200 18.38 7.19 2.19
CA LEU A 200 18.65 7.67 0.83
C LEU A 200 19.39 9.01 0.77
N THR A 201 19.17 9.88 1.78
CA THR A 201 19.71 11.25 1.72
C THR A 201 20.84 11.52 2.70
N GLY A 202 21.00 10.68 3.72
CA GLY A 202 21.91 10.89 4.85
C GLY A 202 21.56 12.11 5.72
N ARG A 203 20.37 12.70 5.55
CA ARG A 203 19.95 13.89 6.31
C ARG A 203 19.35 13.50 7.65
N ALA A 204 19.77 14.20 8.72
CA ALA A 204 19.31 13.93 10.08
C ALA A 204 17.92 14.49 10.40
N GLU A 205 17.38 15.39 9.57
CA GLU A 205 16.11 16.07 9.80
C GLU A 205 15.13 15.84 8.65
N PRO A 206 13.85 15.51 8.91
CA PRO A 206 12.84 15.23 7.88
C PRO A 206 12.70 16.35 6.85
N ARG A 207 12.76 17.62 7.27
CA ARG A 207 12.64 18.75 6.36
C ARG A 207 13.81 18.81 5.38
N SER A 208 15.03 18.56 5.82
CA SER A 208 16.21 18.58 4.95
C SER A 208 16.27 17.37 4.03
N ALA A 209 15.78 16.20 4.49
CA ALA A 209 15.62 15.03 3.62
C ALA A 209 14.56 15.27 2.54
N LEU A 210 13.40 15.83 2.90
CA LEU A 210 12.36 16.21 1.95
C LEU A 210 12.89 17.17 0.87
N GLN A 211 13.67 18.19 1.27
CA GLN A 211 14.26 19.14 0.33
C GLN A 211 15.23 18.46 -0.63
N ALA A 212 16.12 17.60 -0.14
CA ALA A 212 17.07 16.86 -0.97
C ALA A 212 16.36 15.93 -1.97
N LEU A 213 15.28 15.27 -1.57
CA LEU A 213 14.47 14.44 -2.46
C LEU A 213 13.68 15.28 -3.48
N ALA A 214 13.21 16.47 -3.11
CA ALA A 214 12.50 17.38 -4.00
C ALA A 214 13.37 17.98 -5.12
N GLU A 215 14.70 17.88 -5.00
CA GLU A 215 15.63 18.20 -6.10
C GLU A 215 15.63 17.11 -7.18
N ARG A 216 15.18 15.92 -6.86
CA ARG A 216 15.19 14.73 -7.74
C ARG A 216 13.80 14.38 -8.28
N PHE A 217 12.73 14.66 -7.52
CA PHE A 217 11.37 14.27 -7.85
C PHE A 217 10.41 15.46 -7.91
N PRO A 218 9.50 15.50 -8.89
CA PRO A 218 8.49 16.58 -9.02
C PRO A 218 7.58 16.70 -7.80
N ALA A 219 7.24 15.57 -7.16
CA ALA A 219 6.49 15.51 -5.92
C ALA A 219 7.08 14.46 -4.97
N VAL A 220 7.18 14.83 -3.69
CA VAL A 220 7.61 13.93 -2.61
C VAL A 220 6.62 14.05 -1.46
N ALA A 221 6.06 12.92 -1.01
CA ALA A 221 5.25 12.88 0.20
C ALA A 221 5.90 11.96 1.23
N LEU A 222 6.48 12.55 2.27
CA LEU A 222 7.24 11.91 3.32
C LEU A 222 6.32 11.48 4.47
N LYS A 223 6.29 10.19 4.75
CA LYS A 223 5.55 9.57 5.87
C LYS A 223 6.37 9.71 7.17
N LEU A 224 5.75 10.25 8.24
CA LEU A 224 6.40 10.47 9.54
C LEU A 224 5.73 9.68 10.68
N GLY A 225 5.00 8.62 10.36
CA GLY A 225 4.29 7.79 11.33
C GLY A 225 3.34 8.61 12.21
N ALA A 226 3.45 8.49 13.53
CA ALA A 226 2.61 9.22 14.48
C ALA A 226 2.75 10.77 14.40
N ALA A 227 3.82 11.28 13.80
CA ALA A 227 3.99 12.71 13.57
C ALA A 227 3.22 13.23 12.33
N GLY A 228 2.62 12.33 11.53
CA GLY A 228 1.86 12.68 10.34
C GLY A 228 2.69 12.60 9.06
N GLY A 229 2.84 13.69 8.34
CA GLY A 229 3.62 13.71 7.10
C GLY A 229 4.00 15.10 6.63
N MET A 230 4.85 15.10 5.61
CA MET A 230 5.28 16.31 4.90
C MET A 230 5.20 16.08 3.39
N VAL A 231 4.96 17.15 2.63
CA VAL A 231 4.95 17.12 1.16
C VAL A 231 5.76 18.26 0.60
N SER A 232 6.47 17.99 -0.50
CA SER A 232 7.03 18.99 -1.39
C SER A 232 6.50 18.75 -2.81
N MET A 233 5.79 19.72 -3.40
CA MET A 233 5.19 19.58 -4.73
C MET A 233 4.95 20.98 -5.32
N GLY A 234 5.33 21.19 -6.59
CA GLY A 234 5.12 22.45 -7.29
C GLY A 234 5.77 23.67 -6.62
N GLY A 235 6.93 23.48 -5.99
CA GLY A 235 7.67 24.52 -5.26
C GLY A 235 7.09 24.87 -3.87
N ALA A 236 6.00 24.23 -3.44
CA ALA A 236 5.41 24.42 -2.12
C ALA A 236 5.69 23.23 -1.20
N SER A 237 5.95 23.50 0.07
CA SER A 237 6.12 22.47 1.11
C SER A 237 5.11 22.67 2.23
N HIS A 238 4.48 21.58 2.66
CA HIS A 238 3.50 21.58 3.75
C HIS A 238 3.78 20.42 4.72
N ALA A 239 3.30 20.56 5.94
CA ALA A 239 3.26 19.50 6.92
C ALA A 239 1.83 19.35 7.49
N VAL A 240 1.42 18.13 7.78
CA VAL A 240 0.14 17.80 8.42
C VAL A 240 0.42 16.82 9.55
N ALA A 241 -0.03 17.15 10.76
CA ALA A 241 0.09 16.28 11.92
C ALA A 241 -0.94 15.13 11.84
N ALA A 242 -0.57 13.95 12.31
CA ALA A 242 -1.52 12.85 12.44
C ALA A 242 -2.52 13.11 13.58
N PRO A 243 -3.79 12.73 13.41
CA PRO A 243 -4.73 12.74 14.51
C PRO A 243 -4.33 11.67 15.54
N LYS A 244 -4.60 11.94 16.83
CA LYS A 244 -4.43 10.94 17.88
C LYS A 244 -5.52 9.90 17.75
N VAL A 245 -5.15 8.66 17.48
CA VAL A 245 -6.06 7.51 17.34
C VAL A 245 -5.56 6.35 18.20
N ARG A 246 -6.45 5.41 18.51
CA ARG A 246 -6.04 4.14 19.13
C ARG A 246 -5.39 3.28 18.04
N VAL A 247 -4.14 2.94 18.22
CA VAL A 247 -3.42 2.03 17.32
C VAL A 247 -3.74 0.59 17.70
N VAL A 248 -4.14 -0.20 16.73
CA VAL A 248 -4.36 -1.65 16.83
C VAL A 248 -3.27 -2.38 16.05
N ASP A 249 -3.06 -1.96 14.78
CA ASP A 249 -2.05 -2.52 13.89
C ASP A 249 -1.59 -1.46 12.90
N THR A 250 -0.27 -1.27 12.73
CA THR A 250 0.27 -0.29 11.75
C THR A 250 0.63 -0.92 10.41
N THR A 251 0.32 -2.23 10.20
CA THR A 251 0.52 -2.90 8.91
C THR A 251 -0.33 -2.22 7.84
N GLY A 252 0.29 -1.92 6.69
CA GLY A 252 -0.39 -1.26 5.58
C GLY A 252 -0.71 0.23 5.80
N ALA A 253 -0.31 0.85 6.93
CA ALA A 253 -0.56 2.28 7.14
C ALA A 253 0.13 3.17 6.09
N GLY A 254 1.33 2.78 5.65
CA GLY A 254 2.05 3.42 4.55
C GLY A 254 1.29 3.30 3.22
N ASP A 255 0.73 2.14 2.95
CA ASP A 255 -0.04 1.88 1.72
C ASP A 255 -1.38 2.63 1.71
N ALA A 256 -2.04 2.69 2.87
CA ALA A 256 -3.23 3.52 3.05
C ALA A 256 -2.93 5.01 2.86
N PHE A 257 -1.78 5.49 3.37
CA PHE A 257 -1.29 6.84 3.11
C PHE A 257 -1.06 7.06 1.61
N ASN A 258 -0.40 6.12 0.92
CA ASN A 258 -0.16 6.18 -0.52
C ASN A 258 -1.49 6.31 -1.29
N ALA A 259 -2.47 5.47 -1.00
CA ALA A 259 -3.79 5.52 -1.62
C ALA A 259 -4.49 6.87 -1.39
N GLY A 260 -4.47 7.38 -0.15
CA GLY A 260 -5.06 8.67 0.19
C GLY A 260 -4.37 9.85 -0.50
N PHE A 261 -3.03 9.80 -0.66
CA PHE A 261 -2.30 10.81 -1.41
C PHE A 261 -2.62 10.76 -2.90
N LEU A 262 -2.56 9.58 -3.50
CA LEU A 262 -2.86 9.35 -4.92
C LEU A 262 -4.28 9.79 -5.28
N ASP A 263 -5.24 9.54 -4.40
CA ASP A 263 -6.63 9.94 -4.63
C ASP A 263 -6.76 11.46 -4.85
N GLY A 264 -6.20 12.27 -3.96
CA GLY A 264 -6.22 13.72 -4.10
C GLY A 264 -5.33 14.22 -5.25
N TRP A 265 -4.15 13.62 -5.42
CA TRP A 265 -3.18 14.04 -6.43
C TRP A 265 -3.70 13.83 -7.86
N LEU A 266 -4.31 12.69 -8.14
CA LEU A 266 -4.91 12.40 -9.45
C LEU A 266 -6.14 13.26 -9.76
N ASP A 267 -6.82 13.80 -8.73
CA ASP A 267 -7.90 14.77 -8.88
C ASP A 267 -7.39 16.23 -8.98
N GLY A 268 -6.07 16.45 -8.96
CA GLY A 268 -5.48 17.79 -9.05
C GLY A 268 -5.67 18.63 -7.77
N ALA A 269 -5.87 18.00 -6.62
CA ALA A 269 -6.01 18.70 -5.34
C ALA A 269 -4.71 19.40 -4.94
N SER A 270 -4.81 20.42 -4.07
CA SER A 270 -3.62 21.12 -3.57
C SER A 270 -2.70 20.18 -2.78
N PRO A 271 -1.37 20.45 -2.73
CA PRO A 271 -0.41 19.61 -2.00
C PRO A 271 -0.81 19.34 -0.55
N ARG A 272 -1.33 20.36 0.13
CA ARG A 272 -1.80 20.24 1.50
C ARG A 272 -3.05 19.35 1.62
N ALA A 273 -3.96 19.42 0.66
CA ALA A 273 -5.17 18.59 0.65
C ALA A 273 -4.82 17.12 0.38
N CYS A 274 -3.92 16.84 -0.57
CA CYS A 274 -3.40 15.48 -0.82
C CYS A 274 -2.77 14.90 0.45
N LEU A 275 -1.90 15.67 1.12
CA LEU A 275 -1.24 15.24 2.34
C LEU A 275 -2.25 14.99 3.49
N ALA A 276 -3.24 15.87 3.65
CA ALA A 276 -4.27 15.71 4.68
C ALA A 276 -5.10 14.43 4.45
N ALA A 277 -5.47 14.13 3.20
CA ALA A 277 -6.16 12.89 2.83
C ALA A 277 -5.30 11.64 3.11
N ALA A 278 -4.01 11.71 2.78
CA ALA A 278 -3.03 10.64 3.03
C ALA A 278 -2.87 10.34 4.53
N VAL A 279 -2.63 11.37 5.34
CA VAL A 279 -2.49 11.24 6.80
C VAL A 279 -3.77 10.69 7.43
N ALA A 280 -4.95 11.16 6.97
CA ALA A 280 -6.22 10.64 7.46
C ALA A 280 -6.46 9.16 7.06
N ALA A 281 -6.04 8.75 5.86
CA ALA A 281 -6.15 7.36 5.42
C ALA A 281 -5.24 6.44 6.25
N GLY A 282 -3.98 6.80 6.46
CA GLY A 282 -3.06 6.06 7.34
C GLY A 282 -3.56 5.97 8.78
N ALA A 283 -4.07 7.09 9.33
CA ALA A 283 -4.63 7.10 10.68
C ALA A 283 -5.90 6.25 10.84
N ARG A 284 -6.70 6.08 9.80
CA ARG A 284 -7.83 5.13 9.80
C ARG A 284 -7.36 3.69 9.75
N SER A 285 -6.38 3.39 8.90
CA SER A 285 -5.85 2.04 8.72
C SER A 285 -5.33 1.44 10.03
N VAL A 286 -4.62 2.20 10.85
CA VAL A 286 -4.01 1.70 12.09
C VAL A 286 -5.02 1.34 13.19
N GLN A 287 -6.30 1.63 13.03
CA GLN A 287 -7.34 1.36 14.03
C GLN A 287 -7.93 -0.05 13.95
N ALA A 288 -7.50 -0.87 12.98
CA ALA A 288 -7.90 -2.27 12.85
C ALA A 288 -6.72 -3.12 12.39
N ALA A 289 -6.78 -4.43 12.62
CA ALA A 289 -5.71 -5.36 12.23
C ALA A 289 -5.77 -5.70 10.74
N GLY A 290 -4.58 -5.98 10.13
CA GLY A 290 -4.46 -6.61 8.82
C GLY A 290 -4.61 -5.66 7.63
N GLY A 291 -3.99 -4.48 7.62
CA GLY A 291 -3.84 -3.62 6.44
C GLY A 291 -5.13 -3.38 5.63
N ALA A 292 -5.45 -4.29 4.70
CA ALA A 292 -6.67 -4.26 3.90
C ALA A 292 -7.85 -5.00 4.55
N SER A 293 -7.63 -5.89 5.51
CA SER A 293 -8.70 -6.71 6.15
C SER A 293 -9.75 -5.86 6.87
N ALA A 294 -9.34 -4.70 7.40
CA ALA A 294 -10.22 -3.73 8.02
C ALA A 294 -11.30 -3.18 7.07
N LEU A 295 -10.98 -3.08 5.78
CA LEU A 295 -11.90 -2.56 4.76
C LEU A 295 -13.03 -3.56 4.46
N ALA A 296 -12.72 -4.85 4.43
CA ALA A 296 -13.72 -5.91 4.23
C ALA A 296 -14.72 -5.98 5.39
N ARG A 297 -14.24 -5.92 6.63
CA ARG A 297 -15.09 -5.93 7.85
C ARG A 297 -16.00 -4.70 7.94
N ALA A 298 -15.54 -3.53 7.49
CA ALA A 298 -16.36 -2.32 7.47
C ALA A 298 -17.52 -2.41 6.46
N SER A 299 -17.33 -3.11 5.33
CA SER A 299 -18.39 -3.33 4.34
C SER A 299 -19.43 -4.35 4.82
N GLU A 300 -19.03 -5.39 5.54
CA GLU A 300 -19.94 -6.40 6.15
C GLU A 300 -20.82 -5.80 7.23
N ASN A 301 -20.24 -5.02 8.16
CA ASN A 301 -20.99 -4.34 9.23
C ASN A 301 -21.94 -3.26 8.67
N GLY A 302 -21.59 -2.59 7.58
CA GLY A 302 -22.48 -1.65 6.90
C GLY A 302 -23.66 -2.32 6.20
N ALA A 303 -23.46 -3.53 5.69
CA ALA A 303 -24.52 -4.33 5.05
C ALA A 303 -25.50 -4.93 6.09
N GLU A 304 -25.00 -5.33 7.26
CA GLU A 304 -25.81 -5.91 8.33
C GLU A 304 -26.70 -4.85 9.01
N GLN A 305 -26.23 -3.61 9.12
CA GLN A 305 -27.05 -2.48 9.64
C GLN A 305 -28.08 -1.95 8.64
N ALA A 306 -27.99 -2.32 7.36
CA ALA A 306 -28.97 -1.94 6.33
C ALA A 306 -30.11 -2.95 6.16
N GLN A 307 -30.13 -4.08 6.86
CA GLN A 307 -31.26 -5.00 6.87
C GLN A 307 -32.34 -4.48 7.82
N PRO A 308 -33.59 -4.27 7.35
CA PRO A 308 -34.67 -3.87 8.24
C PRO A 308 -34.95 -4.98 9.25
N SER A 309 -35.03 -4.62 10.54
CA SER A 309 -35.37 -5.53 11.61
C SER A 309 -36.69 -6.28 11.31
N PRO A 310 -36.81 -7.59 11.63
CA PRO A 310 -37.97 -8.41 11.31
C PRO A 310 -39.26 -8.08 12.12
N GLU A 311 -39.28 -7.01 12.89
CA GLU A 311 -40.41 -6.68 13.79
C GLU A 311 -41.56 -5.84 13.17
N THR A 312 -41.48 -5.46 11.88
CA THR A 312 -42.54 -4.62 11.27
C THR A 312 -43.55 -5.38 10.37
N ALA A 313 -43.52 -6.71 10.39
CA ALA A 313 -44.43 -7.54 9.56
C ALA A 313 -45.63 -8.18 10.30
N ALA A 314 -45.90 -7.85 11.55
CA ALA A 314 -46.98 -8.42 12.33
C ALA A 314 -47.88 -7.36 12.96
N VAL A 315 -48.57 -6.53 12.17
CA VAL A 315 -49.88 -5.92 12.51
C VAL A 315 -50.55 -5.44 11.23
N LYS A 316 -51.30 -6.28 10.57
CA LYS A 316 -52.55 -6.00 9.83
C LYS A 316 -53.12 -7.33 9.34
N GLY A 317 -53.94 -7.90 10.18
CA GLY A 317 -54.88 -8.94 9.83
C GLY A 317 -56.12 -8.73 10.70
#